data_1566ce1cacdc743607be437ddfb199a9
#
_entry.id   1566ce1cacdc743607be437ddfb199a9
#
_cell.length_a   1.000
_cell.length_b   1.000
_cell.length_c   1.000
_cell.angle_alpha   90.00
_cell.angle_beta   90.00
_cell.angle_gamma   90.00
#
_symmetry.space_group_name_H-M   'P 1'
#
loop_
_entity.id
_entity.type
_entity.pdbx_description
1 polymer ?
#
loop_
_entity_poly.entity_id
_entity_poly.type
_entity_poly.pdbx_seq_one_letter_code
_entity_poly.pdbx_strand_id
1 'polypeptide(L)'
;DFPTRANLPKGKLKTLALKDGYKDNQKLGFKRTHFPWLYEIPAQFQGKIKPPHVALDLYPRVEALSSKDKGVTPTTEARHKGKLNQALFAAFNWDRVYLALQDYKLQRSWSNLRLERQKLIDFCMGAQDWYTLFIPAAELNVTTFAAIGKQEDILLRLLTDYTDRFYKALKAGYEGQFYDISHIDENHGSMLKLYQFKIENSDDGREYQAKLEVLKKLVADGNIGEASKWNAPHMVAISFDRHLYYPLLALEDKDAVPLKLRPLAFDASSEWEFVRDLEAFYNSDEGKEAIGPRSLYLLRNADQEEKGLGFALAGNFYPDFLLWLVDDASGKQWLTFVDPKGLRNLDLSHPKLGLHREVKTLEATLAAAAKPGEKPLVLNAFIVSPTPFADLLNVGD
;
A
#
# COMPACT_ATOMS: atom_id res chain seq x y z
N ASP A 1 8.14 -25.53 -15.22
CA ASP A 1 8.73 -24.79 -14.12
C ASP A 1 9.95 -24.00 -14.59
N PHE A 2 10.04 -22.76 -14.18
CA PHE A 2 11.13 -21.86 -14.53
C PHE A 2 11.75 -21.33 -13.22
N PRO A 3 12.94 -21.81 -12.81
CA PRO A 3 13.58 -21.35 -11.59
C PRO A 3 14.10 -19.92 -11.73
N THR A 4 14.00 -19.16 -10.67
CA THR A 4 14.71 -17.88 -10.51
C THR A 4 16.11 -18.17 -9.95
N ARG A 5 16.97 -17.17 -10.06
CA ARG A 5 18.29 -17.19 -9.43
C ARG A 5 18.34 -16.15 -8.31
N ALA A 6 18.69 -16.58 -7.11
CA ALA A 6 18.94 -15.66 -6.00
C ALA A 6 20.21 -14.83 -6.27
N ASN A 7 20.18 -13.56 -5.90
CA ASN A 7 21.25 -12.59 -6.08
C ASN A 7 21.45 -11.81 -4.77
N LEU A 8 21.66 -12.54 -3.69
CA LEU A 8 21.82 -11.96 -2.36
C LEU A 8 23.24 -11.41 -2.15
N PRO A 9 23.37 -10.21 -1.53
CA PRO A 9 24.67 -9.69 -1.17
C PRO A 9 25.34 -10.56 -0.10
N LYS A 10 26.67 -10.49 0.00
CA LYS A 10 27.44 -11.23 1.01
C LYS A 10 27.13 -10.83 2.46
N GLY A 11 26.66 -9.60 2.68
CA GLY A 11 26.16 -9.12 3.96
C GLY A 11 24.67 -9.40 4.15
N LYS A 12 24.19 -9.38 5.41
CA LYS A 12 22.77 -9.55 5.73
C LYS A 12 22.05 -8.20 5.61
N LEU A 13 21.12 -8.09 4.69
CA LEU A 13 20.23 -6.93 4.61
C LEU A 13 19.22 -6.99 5.75
N LYS A 14 19.14 -5.89 6.49
CA LYS A 14 18.14 -5.74 7.57
C LYS A 14 16.77 -5.47 6.98
N THR A 15 15.77 -6.13 7.53
CA THR A 15 14.36 -5.91 7.23
C THR A 15 13.54 -5.89 8.51
N LEU A 16 12.25 -5.70 8.39
CA LEU A 16 11.32 -5.80 9.49
C LEU A 16 10.60 -7.15 9.45
N ALA A 17 10.29 -7.69 10.60
CA ALA A 17 9.39 -8.82 10.75
C ALA A 17 8.59 -8.67 12.04
N LEU A 18 7.41 -9.28 12.09
CA LEU A 18 6.71 -9.47 13.35
C LEU A 18 7.43 -10.55 14.15
N LYS A 19 7.64 -10.31 15.45
CA LYS A 19 8.27 -11.26 16.38
C LYS A 19 7.60 -12.62 16.28
N ASP A 20 8.40 -13.67 16.41
CA ASP A 20 7.89 -15.03 16.52
C ASP A 20 6.87 -15.13 17.68
N GLY A 21 5.78 -15.84 17.45
CA GLY A 21 4.67 -15.93 18.39
C GLY A 21 3.60 -14.84 18.29
N TYR A 22 3.81 -13.75 17.52
CA TYR A 22 2.74 -12.79 17.25
C TYR A 22 1.55 -13.46 16.55
N LYS A 23 1.81 -14.29 15.55
CA LYS A 23 0.77 -14.96 14.76
C LYS A 23 -0.13 -15.84 15.62
N ASP A 24 0.41 -16.52 16.63
CA ASP A 24 -0.33 -17.53 17.41
C ASP A 24 -1.02 -16.93 18.65
N ASN A 25 -0.29 -16.17 19.46
CA ASN A 25 -0.79 -15.69 20.75
C ASN A 25 -1.27 -14.23 20.71
N GLN A 26 -0.54 -13.35 20.03
CA GLN A 26 -0.81 -11.91 20.11
C GLN A 26 -1.95 -11.48 19.19
N LYS A 27 -2.10 -12.09 18.01
CA LYS A 27 -3.26 -11.91 17.14
C LYS A 27 -4.55 -12.34 17.83
N LEU A 28 -4.49 -13.43 18.60
CA LEU A 28 -5.61 -13.90 19.43
C LEU A 28 -5.87 -12.94 20.59
N GLY A 29 -4.82 -12.39 21.21
CA GLY A 29 -4.91 -11.36 22.25
C GLY A 29 -5.64 -10.12 21.77
N PHE A 30 -5.30 -9.61 20.56
CA PHE A 30 -6.02 -8.50 19.94
C PHE A 30 -7.52 -8.83 19.73
N LYS A 31 -7.83 -10.00 19.18
CA LYS A 31 -9.23 -10.41 18.95
C LYS A 31 -10.05 -10.57 20.23
N ARG A 32 -9.44 -10.91 21.34
CA ARG A 32 -10.07 -11.07 22.66
C ARG A 32 -10.22 -9.76 23.43
N THR A 33 -9.50 -8.71 23.03
CA THR A 33 -9.59 -7.40 23.66
C THR A 33 -10.76 -6.63 23.07
N HIS A 34 -11.67 -6.14 23.91
CA HIS A 34 -12.77 -5.29 23.48
C HIS A 34 -12.33 -3.84 23.43
N PHE A 35 -12.48 -3.22 22.27
CA PHE A 35 -12.15 -1.82 22.05
C PHE A 35 -13.43 -0.98 21.97
N PRO A 36 -13.51 0.14 22.70
CA PRO A 36 -14.59 1.10 22.52
C PRO A 36 -14.48 1.75 21.15
N TRP A 37 -15.61 1.96 20.48
CA TRP A 37 -15.66 2.58 19.17
C TRP A 37 -15.64 4.11 19.29
N LEU A 38 -14.83 4.74 18.47
CA LEU A 38 -14.80 6.13 18.05
C LEU A 38 -14.25 7.20 18.98
N TYR A 39 -14.43 7.16 20.29
CA TYR A 39 -14.20 8.39 21.07
C TYR A 39 -13.08 8.33 22.07
N GLU A 40 -12.69 7.16 22.45
CA GLU A 40 -11.61 7.02 23.41
C GLU A 40 -10.54 6.09 22.82
N ILE A 41 -9.42 6.67 22.47
CA ILE A 41 -8.24 5.86 22.23
C ILE A 41 -7.92 5.16 23.54
N PRO A 42 -7.93 3.81 23.58
CA PRO A 42 -7.59 3.08 24.78
C PRO A 42 -6.27 3.57 25.37
N ALA A 43 -6.17 3.68 26.69
CA ALA A 43 -5.01 4.26 27.37
C ALA A 43 -3.67 3.67 26.91
N GLN A 44 -3.64 2.38 26.60
CA GLN A 44 -2.48 1.67 26.07
C GLN A 44 -2.02 2.12 24.67
N PHE A 45 -2.88 2.83 23.94
CA PHE A 45 -2.60 3.36 22.61
C PHE A 45 -2.50 4.88 22.56
N GLN A 46 -2.67 5.55 23.70
CA GLN A 46 -2.50 7.01 23.76
C GLN A 46 -1.11 7.40 23.27
N GLY A 47 -1.06 8.37 22.38
CA GLY A 47 0.17 8.81 21.72
C GLY A 47 0.70 7.88 20.61
N LYS A 48 0.19 6.63 20.49
CA LYS A 48 0.59 5.67 19.45
C LYS A 48 -0.30 5.71 18.23
N ILE A 49 -1.56 6.01 18.39
CA ILE A 49 -2.52 6.19 17.31
C ILE A 49 -3.18 7.57 17.39
N LYS A 50 -3.59 8.07 16.24
CA LYS A 50 -4.40 9.30 16.14
C LYS A 50 -5.80 8.94 15.70
N PRO A 51 -6.84 9.67 16.17
CA PRO A 51 -8.17 9.53 15.59
C PRO A 51 -8.09 9.71 14.07
N PRO A 52 -8.74 8.84 13.29
CA PRO A 52 -8.71 8.98 11.84
C PRO A 52 -9.49 10.22 11.38
N HIS A 53 -9.11 10.75 10.25
CA HIS A 53 -9.87 11.76 9.53
C HIS A 53 -10.38 11.16 8.22
N VAL A 54 -11.64 11.42 7.88
CA VAL A 54 -12.29 10.93 6.66
C VAL A 54 -12.50 12.09 5.70
N ALA A 55 -12.17 11.92 4.43
CA ALA A 55 -12.60 12.82 3.38
C ALA A 55 -13.56 12.08 2.44
N LEU A 56 -14.73 12.65 2.20
CA LEU A 56 -15.72 12.15 1.28
C LEU A 56 -16.00 13.20 0.20
N ASP A 57 -15.76 12.81 -1.04
CA ASP A 57 -16.01 13.65 -2.21
C ASP A 57 -17.25 13.14 -2.97
N LEU A 58 -18.27 13.98 -3.02
CA LEU A 58 -19.54 13.70 -3.69
C LEU A 58 -19.71 14.47 -5.00
N TYR A 59 -18.69 15.17 -5.46
CA TYR A 59 -18.74 15.76 -6.79
C TYR A 59 -18.72 14.67 -7.87
N PRO A 60 -19.47 14.82 -8.95
CA PRO A 60 -19.43 13.90 -10.08
C PRO A 60 -18.00 13.82 -10.62
N ARG A 61 -17.45 12.61 -10.70
CA ARG A 61 -16.20 12.38 -11.41
C ARG A 61 -16.53 12.25 -12.88
N VAL A 62 -16.11 13.22 -13.67
CA VAL A 62 -16.06 13.05 -15.13
C VAL A 62 -14.83 12.18 -15.38
N GLU A 63 -15.03 10.92 -15.73
CA GLU A 63 -13.95 10.13 -16.35
C GLU A 63 -13.63 10.81 -17.67
N ALA A 64 -12.55 11.56 -17.72
CA ALA A 64 -11.99 12.04 -18.95
C ALA A 64 -11.49 10.81 -19.68
N LEU A 65 -12.27 10.29 -20.63
CA LEU A 65 -11.76 9.44 -21.69
C LEU A 65 -10.57 10.19 -22.29
N SER A 66 -9.38 9.62 -22.19
CA SER A 66 -8.16 10.19 -22.76
C SER A 66 -8.28 10.14 -24.28
N SER A 67 -8.97 11.12 -24.85
CA SER A 67 -8.80 11.49 -26.23
C SER A 67 -7.43 12.16 -26.35
N LYS A 68 -6.61 11.68 -27.27
CA LYS A 68 -5.31 12.26 -27.61
C LYS A 68 -5.42 13.67 -28.23
N ASP A 69 -6.54 14.33 -28.12
CA ASP A 69 -6.75 15.67 -28.64
C ASP A 69 -6.38 16.71 -27.57
N LYS A 70 -5.34 17.45 -27.89
CA LYS A 70 -4.87 18.64 -27.19
C LYS A 70 -6.01 19.67 -27.09
N GLY A 71 -6.42 20.03 -25.89
CA GLY A 71 -7.10 21.30 -25.75
C GLY A 71 -8.28 21.39 -24.76
N VAL A 72 -8.51 20.46 -23.86
CA VAL A 72 -9.44 20.71 -22.75
C VAL A 72 -8.63 20.84 -21.47
N THR A 73 -8.39 22.08 -21.05
CA THR A 73 -7.91 22.38 -19.69
C THR A 73 -9.06 22.05 -18.73
N PRO A 74 -8.90 21.10 -17.78
CA PRO A 74 -9.92 20.89 -16.76
C PRO A 74 -9.99 22.19 -15.93
N THR A 75 -11.10 22.89 -16.00
CA THR A 75 -11.39 23.94 -15.05
C THR A 75 -11.56 23.30 -13.68
N THR A 76 -10.56 23.46 -12.82
CA THR A 76 -10.66 23.12 -11.41
C THR A 76 -11.61 24.12 -10.75
N GLU A 77 -12.92 23.86 -10.81
CA GLU A 77 -13.84 24.57 -9.95
C GLU A 77 -13.49 24.26 -8.49
N ALA A 78 -13.32 25.32 -7.69
CA ALA A 78 -13.06 25.21 -6.27
C ALA A 78 -14.17 24.37 -5.62
N ARG A 79 -13.83 23.18 -5.10
CA ARG A 79 -14.80 22.26 -4.50
C ARG A 79 -15.30 22.82 -3.19
N HIS A 80 -16.59 22.99 -3.05
CA HIS A 80 -17.18 23.46 -1.80
C HIS A 80 -16.98 22.43 -0.69
N LYS A 81 -16.39 22.88 0.43
CA LYS A 81 -16.24 22.10 1.67
C LYS A 81 -17.46 22.37 2.55
N GLY A 82 -18.28 21.34 2.76
CA GLY A 82 -19.50 21.41 3.55
C GLY A 82 -19.42 20.64 4.87
N LYS A 83 -20.40 20.87 5.72
CA LYS A 83 -20.66 20.10 6.94
C LYS A 83 -22.13 19.69 6.95
N LEU A 84 -22.42 18.50 7.50
CA LEU A 84 -23.79 18.08 7.73
C LEU A 84 -24.45 18.97 8.79
N ASN A 85 -25.71 19.31 8.57
CA ASN A 85 -26.44 20.12 9.52
C ASN A 85 -26.89 19.28 10.73
N GLN A 86 -26.26 19.47 11.89
CA GLN A 86 -26.56 18.74 13.11
C GLN A 86 -28.01 18.94 13.60
N ALA A 87 -28.67 20.04 13.27
CA ALA A 87 -30.07 20.25 13.62
C ALA A 87 -30.99 19.19 12.97
N LEU A 88 -30.61 18.61 11.83
CA LEU A 88 -31.34 17.55 11.15
C LEU A 88 -31.18 16.18 11.79
N PHE A 89 -30.17 15.99 12.64
CA PHE A 89 -29.85 14.72 13.28
C PHE A 89 -30.99 14.23 14.21
N ALA A 90 -31.81 15.14 14.71
CA ALA A 90 -33.01 14.78 15.46
C ALA A 90 -34.03 14.01 14.62
N ALA A 91 -34.02 14.19 13.30
CA ALA A 91 -34.91 13.52 12.36
C ALA A 91 -34.30 12.24 11.74
N PHE A 92 -33.05 11.90 12.04
CA PHE A 92 -32.38 10.72 11.50
C PHE A 92 -32.87 9.44 12.16
N ASN A 93 -32.95 8.37 11.38
CA ASN A 93 -33.22 7.04 11.92
C ASN A 93 -31.90 6.43 12.50
N TRP A 94 -31.61 6.76 13.75
CA TRP A 94 -30.40 6.29 14.43
C TRP A 94 -30.34 4.77 14.61
N ASP A 95 -31.48 4.08 14.64
CA ASP A 95 -31.49 2.61 14.69
C ASP A 95 -31.01 2.02 13.37
N ARG A 96 -31.43 2.61 12.24
CA ARG A 96 -30.92 2.23 10.93
C ARG A 96 -29.40 2.44 10.82
N VAL A 97 -28.92 3.62 11.22
CA VAL A 97 -27.48 3.94 11.20
C VAL A 97 -26.69 2.99 12.09
N TYR A 98 -27.18 2.75 13.30
CA TYR A 98 -26.54 1.84 14.25
C TYR A 98 -26.46 0.40 13.73
N LEU A 99 -27.58 -0.14 13.24
CA LEU A 99 -27.66 -1.51 12.70
C LEU A 99 -26.79 -1.69 11.48
N ALA A 100 -26.77 -0.71 10.56
CA ALA A 100 -25.90 -0.76 9.37
C ALA A 100 -24.42 -0.81 9.74
N LEU A 101 -23.98 -0.09 10.78
CA LEU A 101 -22.60 -0.18 11.28
C LEU A 101 -22.33 -1.51 12.01
N GLN A 102 -23.29 -2.08 12.71
CA GLN A 102 -23.16 -3.42 13.30
C GLN A 102 -23.01 -4.48 12.20
N ASP A 103 -23.82 -4.42 11.14
CA ASP A 103 -23.71 -5.33 10.00
C ASP A 103 -22.35 -5.20 9.30
N TYR A 104 -21.87 -3.97 9.11
CA TYR A 104 -20.54 -3.73 8.57
C TYR A 104 -19.43 -4.38 9.41
N LYS A 105 -19.48 -4.25 10.74
CA LYS A 105 -18.57 -4.92 11.66
C LYS A 105 -18.62 -6.44 11.53
N LEU A 106 -19.83 -7.01 11.44
CA LEU A 106 -20.01 -8.46 11.30
C LEU A 106 -19.41 -8.97 9.99
N GLN A 107 -19.66 -8.28 8.87
CA GLN A 107 -19.08 -8.61 7.57
C GLN A 107 -17.57 -8.60 7.58
N ARG A 108 -16.94 -7.72 8.39
CA ARG A 108 -15.51 -7.61 8.58
C ARG A 108 -14.95 -8.51 9.69
N SER A 109 -15.80 -9.27 10.38
CA SER A 109 -15.41 -10.09 11.54
C SER A 109 -14.73 -9.31 12.69
N TRP A 110 -15.18 -8.07 12.93
CA TRP A 110 -14.67 -7.18 13.99
C TRP A 110 -15.51 -7.29 15.27
N SER A 111 -15.64 -8.50 15.78
CA SER A 111 -16.47 -8.78 16.99
C SER A 111 -15.95 -8.08 18.24
N ASN A 112 -14.68 -7.74 18.29
CA ASN A 112 -14.03 -7.09 19.42
C ASN A 112 -14.16 -5.54 19.43
N LEU A 113 -14.77 -4.93 18.41
CA LEU A 113 -15.07 -3.49 18.38
C LEU A 113 -16.44 -3.24 19.01
N ARG A 114 -16.48 -2.52 20.12
CA ARG A 114 -17.70 -2.17 20.85
C ARG A 114 -18.34 -0.94 20.25
N LEU A 115 -19.56 -1.05 19.78
CA LEU A 115 -20.38 0.04 19.29
C LEU A 115 -21.59 0.22 20.20
N GLU A 116 -21.76 1.42 20.74
CA GLU A 116 -22.88 1.79 21.60
C GLU A 116 -23.71 2.89 20.94
N ARG A 117 -25.04 2.67 20.81
CA ARG A 117 -25.94 3.56 20.06
C ARG A 117 -25.89 5.01 20.58
N GLN A 118 -25.99 5.22 21.90
CA GLN A 118 -26.00 6.57 22.45
C GLN A 118 -24.68 7.30 22.20
N LYS A 119 -23.57 6.62 22.41
CA LYS A 119 -22.25 7.20 22.14
C LYS A 119 -22.02 7.51 20.66
N LEU A 120 -22.61 6.73 19.73
CA LEU A 120 -22.61 7.04 18.32
C LEU A 120 -23.30 8.39 18.05
N ILE A 121 -24.47 8.59 18.65
CA ILE A 121 -25.21 9.83 18.53
C ILE A 121 -24.39 10.99 19.12
N ASP A 122 -23.87 10.83 20.34
CA ASP A 122 -23.07 11.85 21.03
C ASP A 122 -21.84 12.25 20.22
N PHE A 123 -21.16 11.28 19.59
CA PHE A 123 -20.04 11.53 18.69
C PHE A 123 -20.43 12.38 17.49
N CYS A 124 -21.55 12.07 16.84
CA CYS A 124 -22.03 12.82 15.69
C CYS A 124 -22.52 14.23 16.06
N MET A 125 -23.06 14.39 17.27
CA MET A 125 -23.51 15.68 17.83
C MET A 125 -22.35 16.53 18.34
N GLY A 126 -21.17 15.97 18.49
CA GLY A 126 -19.94 16.65 18.89
C GLY A 126 -19.30 17.49 17.78
N ALA A 127 -18.02 17.75 17.92
CA ALA A 127 -17.24 18.45 16.91
C ALA A 127 -17.18 17.64 15.61
N GLN A 128 -17.42 18.31 14.48
CA GLN A 128 -17.37 17.70 13.14
C GLN A 128 -16.00 17.89 12.48
N ASP A 129 -14.92 17.79 13.23
CA ASP A 129 -13.54 17.93 12.75
C ASP A 129 -12.94 16.59 12.26
N TRP A 130 -13.64 15.48 12.50
CA TRP A 130 -13.22 14.13 12.10
C TRP A 130 -13.45 13.81 10.60
N TYR A 131 -14.11 14.72 9.86
CA TYR A 131 -14.28 14.54 8.42
C TYR A 131 -14.18 15.84 7.62
N THR A 132 -13.85 15.70 6.33
CA THR A 132 -14.00 16.71 5.29
C THR A 132 -14.99 16.19 4.25
N LEU A 133 -16.03 16.97 3.98
CA LEU A 133 -17.05 16.63 2.99
C LEU A 133 -16.97 17.65 1.83
N PHE A 134 -16.63 17.14 0.64
CA PHE A 134 -16.71 17.92 -0.60
C PHE A 134 -18.06 17.63 -1.25
N ILE A 135 -18.92 18.62 -1.28
CA ILE A 135 -20.30 18.51 -1.77
C ILE A 135 -20.76 19.83 -2.36
N PRO A 136 -21.50 19.83 -3.49
CA PRO A 136 -22.15 21.05 -3.98
C PRO A 136 -23.02 21.69 -2.89
N ALA A 137 -22.90 23.01 -2.70
CA ALA A 137 -23.62 23.71 -1.64
C ALA A 137 -25.15 23.53 -1.72
N ALA A 138 -25.70 23.36 -2.93
CA ALA A 138 -27.12 23.11 -3.15
C ALA A 138 -27.59 21.76 -2.54
N GLU A 139 -26.73 20.75 -2.49
CA GLU A 139 -27.07 19.42 -1.92
C GLU A 139 -27.16 19.42 -0.39
N LEU A 140 -26.62 20.48 0.27
CA LEU A 140 -26.75 20.67 1.70
C LEU A 140 -28.06 21.35 2.12
N ASN A 141 -28.80 21.93 1.15
CA ASN A 141 -30.08 22.55 1.42
C ASN A 141 -31.19 21.49 1.54
N VAL A 142 -31.70 21.35 2.75
CA VAL A 142 -32.70 20.34 3.08
C VAL A 142 -34.10 20.97 3.19
N THR A 143 -34.90 20.76 2.18
CA THR A 143 -36.30 21.29 2.12
C THR A 143 -37.33 20.19 2.13
N THR A 144 -36.92 18.92 2.05
CA THR A 144 -37.83 17.76 1.97
C THR A 144 -37.37 16.61 2.87
N PHE A 145 -38.28 15.72 3.26
CA PHE A 145 -37.90 14.51 4.00
C PHE A 145 -36.95 13.59 3.22
N ALA A 146 -37.10 13.53 1.89
CA ALA A 146 -36.14 12.77 1.05
C ALA A 146 -34.73 13.33 1.11
N ALA A 147 -34.57 14.65 1.23
CA ALA A 147 -33.25 15.29 1.41
C ALA A 147 -32.64 14.97 2.80
N ILE A 148 -33.48 14.82 3.85
CA ILE A 148 -33.01 14.34 5.16
C ILE A 148 -32.44 12.93 5.04
N GLY A 149 -33.13 12.01 4.33
CA GLY A 149 -32.62 10.65 4.09
C GLY A 149 -31.31 10.62 3.35
N LYS A 150 -31.09 11.51 2.36
CA LYS A 150 -29.79 11.65 1.69
C LYS A 150 -28.67 12.09 2.65
N GLN A 151 -28.95 13.02 3.56
CA GLN A 151 -27.97 13.47 4.56
C GLN A 151 -27.64 12.34 5.54
N GLU A 152 -28.61 11.52 5.91
CA GLU A 152 -28.41 10.33 6.73
C GLU A 152 -27.53 9.29 6.01
N ASP A 153 -27.73 9.06 4.72
CA ASP A 153 -26.91 8.17 3.90
C ASP A 153 -25.46 8.68 3.79
N ILE A 154 -25.27 10.00 3.65
CA ILE A 154 -23.94 10.62 3.67
C ILE A 154 -23.25 10.39 5.02
N LEU A 155 -23.97 10.62 6.12
CA LEU A 155 -23.45 10.36 7.46
C LEU A 155 -23.05 8.89 7.63
N LEU A 156 -23.90 7.97 7.17
CA LEU A 156 -23.60 6.53 7.26
C LEU A 156 -22.32 6.16 6.47
N ARG A 157 -22.12 6.72 5.30
CA ARG A 157 -20.88 6.52 4.53
C ARG A 157 -19.66 7.04 5.28
N LEU A 158 -19.72 8.26 5.80
CA LEU A 158 -18.65 8.85 6.61
C LEU A 158 -18.32 8.00 7.83
N LEU A 159 -19.34 7.52 8.56
CA LEU A 159 -19.18 6.68 9.73
C LEU A 159 -18.61 5.30 9.39
N THR A 160 -18.99 4.72 8.26
CA THR A 160 -18.45 3.45 7.77
C THR A 160 -16.96 3.58 7.49
N ASP A 161 -16.56 4.61 6.75
CA ASP A 161 -15.15 4.89 6.44
C ASP A 161 -14.35 5.19 7.72
N TYR A 162 -14.93 5.97 8.64
CA TYR A 162 -14.28 6.26 9.92
C TYR A 162 -14.07 4.99 10.74
N THR A 163 -15.08 4.13 10.81
CA THR A 163 -15.03 2.86 11.54
C THR A 163 -13.94 1.95 10.98
N ASP A 164 -13.84 1.87 9.65
CA ASP A 164 -12.79 1.09 8.98
C ASP A 164 -11.39 1.58 9.37
N ARG A 165 -11.16 2.89 9.23
CA ARG A 165 -9.88 3.52 9.55
C ARG A 165 -9.54 3.43 11.04
N PHE A 166 -10.54 3.60 11.91
CA PHE A 166 -10.36 3.51 13.36
C PHE A 166 -9.93 2.10 13.78
N TYR A 167 -10.61 1.06 13.27
CA TYR A 167 -10.24 -0.31 13.59
C TYR A 167 -8.85 -0.68 13.06
N LYS A 168 -8.52 -0.24 11.86
CA LYS A 168 -7.19 -0.42 11.28
C LYS A 168 -6.12 0.28 12.12
N ALA A 169 -6.38 1.50 12.59
CA ALA A 169 -5.46 2.22 13.47
C ALA A 169 -5.28 1.51 14.81
N LEU A 170 -6.35 0.97 15.41
CA LEU A 170 -6.26 0.16 16.63
C LEU A 170 -5.40 -1.08 16.42
N LYS A 171 -5.65 -1.83 15.34
CA LYS A 171 -4.86 -3.01 14.98
C LYS A 171 -3.39 -2.65 14.80
N ALA A 172 -3.14 -1.58 14.09
CA ALA A 172 -1.79 -1.07 13.82
C ALA A 172 -1.05 -0.69 15.10
N GLY A 173 -1.69 0.08 15.97
CA GLY A 173 -1.11 0.46 17.27
C GLY A 173 -0.81 -0.76 18.16
N TYR A 174 -1.62 -1.80 18.05
CA TYR A 174 -1.38 -3.06 18.75
C TYR A 174 -0.21 -3.83 18.13
N GLU A 175 -0.17 -3.99 16.81
CA GLU A 175 0.88 -4.74 16.10
C GLU A 175 2.23 -4.03 16.14
N GLY A 176 2.24 -2.69 16.14
CA GLY A 176 3.46 -1.90 16.10
C GLY A 176 4.50 -2.22 17.18
N GLN A 177 4.05 -2.71 18.35
CA GLN A 177 4.93 -3.12 19.46
C GLN A 177 5.62 -4.48 19.24
N PHE A 178 5.19 -5.25 18.23
CA PHE A 178 5.71 -6.59 17.95
C PHE A 178 6.63 -6.65 16.73
N TYR A 179 6.92 -5.53 16.08
CA TYR A 179 7.94 -5.49 15.04
C TYR A 179 9.34 -5.63 15.65
N ASP A 180 10.20 -6.32 14.91
CA ASP A 180 11.61 -6.48 15.23
C ASP A 180 12.45 -6.38 13.95
N ILE A 181 13.75 -6.16 14.11
CA ILE A 181 14.68 -6.19 12.99
C ILE A 181 15.00 -7.66 12.67
N SER A 182 14.77 -8.04 11.43
CA SER A 182 15.13 -9.32 10.87
C SER A 182 16.14 -9.14 9.72
N HIS A 183 16.49 -10.23 9.04
CA HIS A 183 17.40 -10.20 7.90
C HIS A 183 16.81 -10.96 6.73
N ILE A 184 17.11 -10.47 5.52
CA ILE A 184 16.72 -11.17 4.29
C ILE A 184 17.71 -12.32 4.04
N ASP A 185 17.15 -13.50 3.79
CA ASP A 185 17.87 -14.69 3.31
C ASP A 185 17.09 -15.34 2.15
N GLU A 186 17.60 -16.44 1.63
CA GLU A 186 16.99 -17.18 0.52
C GLU A 186 15.60 -17.79 0.86
N ASN A 187 15.26 -17.84 2.14
CA ASN A 187 13.98 -18.39 2.63
C ASN A 187 12.95 -17.28 2.94
N HIS A 188 13.34 -16.02 2.78
CA HIS A 188 12.39 -14.93 2.96
C HIS A 188 11.20 -15.07 2.01
N GLY A 189 9.98 -14.84 2.50
CA GLY A 189 8.75 -15.10 1.76
C GLY A 189 8.60 -14.34 0.44
N SER A 190 9.27 -13.19 0.30
CA SER A 190 9.31 -12.41 -0.95
C SER A 190 10.38 -12.89 -1.93
N MET A 191 11.22 -13.87 -1.58
CA MET A 191 12.20 -14.46 -2.48
C MET A 191 11.50 -15.51 -3.36
N LEU A 192 11.10 -15.10 -4.55
CA LEU A 192 10.48 -16.03 -5.49
C LEU A 192 11.50 -17.07 -5.98
N LYS A 193 11.17 -18.36 -5.86
CA LYS A 193 12.06 -19.47 -6.24
C LYS A 193 11.80 -20.00 -7.64
N LEU A 194 10.55 -19.90 -8.11
CA LEU A 194 10.18 -20.41 -9.43
C LEU A 194 8.90 -19.76 -9.98
N TYR A 195 8.81 -19.70 -11.29
CA TYR A 195 7.60 -19.43 -12.03
C TYR A 195 7.02 -20.72 -12.62
N GLN A 196 5.71 -20.79 -12.73
CA GLN A 196 4.99 -21.86 -13.41
C GLN A 196 4.39 -21.34 -14.70
N PHE A 197 4.68 -22.00 -15.80
CA PHE A 197 4.11 -21.71 -17.12
C PHE A 197 3.14 -22.80 -17.52
N LYS A 198 2.00 -22.40 -18.05
CA LYS A 198 1.10 -23.26 -18.78
C LYS A 198 1.05 -22.73 -20.22
N ILE A 199 1.73 -23.42 -21.14
CA ILE A 199 1.90 -23.01 -22.55
C ILE A 199 0.90 -23.79 -23.39
N GLU A 200 0.26 -23.13 -24.36
CA GLU A 200 -0.67 -23.75 -25.28
C GLU A 200 0.09 -24.62 -26.29
N ASN A 201 -0.54 -25.72 -26.72
CA ASN A 201 0.04 -26.59 -27.72
C ASN A 201 -0.27 -26.05 -29.15
N SER A 202 0.35 -24.94 -29.49
CA SER A 202 0.26 -24.24 -30.77
C SER A 202 1.66 -23.94 -31.31
N ASP A 203 1.75 -23.47 -32.55
CA ASP A 203 3.04 -23.03 -33.13
C ASP A 203 3.62 -21.86 -32.35
N ASP A 204 2.80 -20.87 -32.01
CA ASP A 204 3.18 -19.71 -31.21
C ASP A 204 3.62 -20.16 -29.79
N GLY A 205 2.90 -21.11 -29.17
CA GLY A 205 3.28 -21.67 -27.89
C GLY A 205 4.65 -22.34 -27.91
N ARG A 206 4.99 -23.06 -28.98
CA ARG A 206 6.33 -23.66 -29.17
C ARG A 206 7.43 -22.61 -29.33
N GLU A 207 7.14 -21.51 -30.04
CA GLU A 207 8.09 -20.39 -30.14
C GLU A 207 8.37 -19.76 -28.79
N TYR A 208 7.32 -19.47 -28.00
CA TYR A 208 7.49 -18.94 -26.65
C TYR A 208 8.25 -19.90 -25.74
N GLN A 209 7.98 -21.20 -25.83
CA GLN A 209 8.70 -22.21 -25.08
C GLN A 209 10.19 -22.20 -25.43
N ALA A 210 10.56 -22.12 -26.69
CA ALA A 210 11.94 -22.06 -27.12
C ALA A 210 12.64 -20.79 -26.57
N LYS A 211 12.00 -19.63 -26.63
CA LYS A 211 12.52 -18.37 -26.07
C LYS A 211 12.71 -18.50 -24.55
N LEU A 212 11.76 -19.09 -23.83
CA LEU A 212 11.85 -19.29 -22.38
C LEU A 212 12.98 -20.25 -21.99
N GLU A 213 13.24 -21.30 -22.75
CA GLU A 213 14.37 -22.20 -22.49
C GLU A 213 15.73 -21.50 -22.67
N VAL A 214 15.83 -20.55 -23.63
CA VAL A 214 17.02 -19.71 -23.76
C VAL A 214 17.22 -18.85 -22.51
N LEU A 215 16.16 -18.13 -22.06
CA LEU A 215 16.24 -17.31 -20.83
C LEU A 215 16.59 -18.16 -19.63
N LYS A 216 15.98 -19.32 -19.47
CA LYS A 216 16.21 -20.26 -18.38
C LYS A 216 17.68 -20.69 -18.32
N LYS A 217 18.30 -20.95 -19.45
CA LYS A 217 19.74 -21.29 -19.54
C LYS A 217 20.60 -20.10 -19.10
N LEU A 218 20.32 -18.89 -19.62
CA LEU A 218 21.05 -17.69 -19.24
C LEU A 218 20.98 -17.41 -17.73
N VAL A 219 19.82 -17.61 -17.13
CA VAL A 219 19.60 -17.47 -15.69
C VAL A 219 20.38 -18.53 -14.90
N ALA A 220 20.32 -19.79 -15.34
CA ALA A 220 21.05 -20.89 -14.69
C ALA A 220 22.56 -20.68 -14.74
N ASP A 221 23.09 -20.20 -15.88
CA ASP A 221 24.50 -19.91 -16.08
C ASP A 221 24.96 -18.63 -15.33
N GLY A 222 24.04 -17.84 -14.80
CA GLY A 222 24.31 -16.57 -14.14
C GLY A 222 24.72 -15.44 -15.11
N ASN A 223 24.37 -15.57 -16.37
CA ASN A 223 24.67 -14.58 -17.40
C ASN A 223 23.61 -13.48 -17.42
N ILE A 224 23.65 -12.61 -16.40
CA ILE A 224 22.64 -11.56 -16.22
C ILE A 224 22.69 -10.52 -17.36
N GLY A 225 23.89 -10.26 -17.91
CA GLY A 225 24.06 -9.29 -19.00
C GLY A 225 23.35 -9.72 -20.28
N GLU A 226 23.33 -11.01 -20.62
CA GLU A 226 22.55 -11.51 -21.76
C GLU A 226 21.09 -11.74 -21.39
N ALA A 227 20.79 -12.15 -20.16
CA ALA A 227 19.43 -12.28 -19.66
C ALA A 227 18.68 -10.94 -19.67
N SER A 228 19.34 -9.82 -19.43
CA SER A 228 18.75 -8.47 -19.48
C SER A 228 18.42 -8.01 -20.92
N LYS A 229 19.03 -8.60 -21.94
CA LYS A 229 18.75 -8.33 -23.35
C LYS A 229 17.66 -9.21 -23.94
N TRP A 230 17.24 -10.25 -23.19
CA TRP A 230 16.20 -11.17 -23.65
C TRP A 230 14.85 -10.46 -23.77
N ASN A 231 14.11 -10.78 -24.81
CA ASN A 231 12.76 -10.27 -25.03
C ASN A 231 11.84 -11.31 -25.68
N ALA A 232 10.54 -11.14 -25.46
CA ALA A 232 9.47 -11.81 -26.16
C ALA A 232 8.29 -10.85 -26.30
N PRO A 233 7.48 -10.93 -27.37
CA PRO A 233 6.30 -10.08 -27.53
C PRO A 233 5.38 -10.17 -26.30
N HIS A 234 4.82 -9.04 -25.87
CA HIS A 234 3.85 -8.95 -24.76
C HIS A 234 4.29 -9.58 -23.42
N MET A 235 5.58 -9.83 -23.27
CA MET A 235 6.15 -10.40 -22.06
C MET A 235 7.26 -9.50 -21.51
N VAL A 236 7.16 -9.13 -20.26
CA VAL A 236 8.20 -8.38 -19.54
C VAL A 236 9.13 -9.37 -18.84
N ALA A 237 10.42 -9.22 -19.09
CA ALA A 237 11.47 -9.90 -18.35
C ALA A 237 12.54 -8.89 -17.97
N ILE A 238 12.77 -8.73 -16.66
CA ILE A 238 13.78 -7.82 -16.15
C ILE A 238 14.80 -8.61 -15.34
N SER A 239 16.06 -8.50 -15.73
CA SER A 239 17.20 -9.13 -15.04
C SER A 239 18.11 -8.03 -14.50
N PHE A 240 17.62 -7.30 -13.48
CA PHE A 240 18.35 -6.23 -12.83
C PHE A 240 19.36 -6.80 -11.81
N ASP A 241 20.64 -6.44 -11.93
CA ASP A 241 21.73 -6.98 -11.09
C ASP A 241 21.68 -6.53 -9.64
N ARG A 242 20.82 -5.57 -9.30
CA ARG A 242 20.56 -5.10 -7.93
C ARG A 242 19.30 -5.65 -7.32
N HIS A 243 18.46 -6.38 -8.10
CA HIS A 243 17.34 -7.11 -7.53
C HIS A 243 17.82 -8.40 -6.86
N LEU A 244 17.23 -8.74 -5.69
CA LEU A 244 17.70 -9.88 -4.89
C LEU A 244 17.41 -11.25 -5.52
N TYR A 245 16.65 -11.31 -6.58
CA TYR A 245 16.53 -12.47 -7.48
C TYR A 245 16.19 -12.01 -8.91
N TYR A 246 16.46 -12.85 -9.89
CA TYR A 246 16.10 -12.59 -11.29
C TYR A 246 15.76 -13.90 -12.03
N PRO A 247 15.02 -13.82 -13.16
CA PRO A 247 14.38 -12.63 -13.73
C PRO A 247 13.09 -12.28 -12.99
N LEU A 248 12.61 -11.03 -13.18
CA LEU A 248 11.26 -10.61 -12.85
C LEU A 248 10.40 -10.76 -14.11
N LEU A 249 9.37 -11.61 -14.06
CA LEU A 249 8.55 -11.93 -15.23
C LEU A 249 7.11 -11.45 -15.04
N ALA A 250 6.57 -10.80 -16.07
CA ALA A 250 5.17 -10.41 -16.15
C ALA A 250 4.65 -10.47 -17.60
N LEU A 251 3.37 -10.27 -17.77
CA LEU A 251 2.71 -10.18 -19.07
C LEU A 251 2.13 -8.78 -19.25
N GLU A 252 2.49 -8.11 -20.36
CA GLU A 252 1.90 -6.82 -20.72
C GLU A 252 0.43 -6.99 -21.14
N ASP A 253 0.17 -8.03 -21.92
CA ASP A 253 -1.17 -8.41 -22.36
C ASP A 253 -1.35 -9.92 -22.17
N LYS A 254 -2.24 -10.28 -21.24
CA LYS A 254 -2.52 -11.68 -20.87
C LYS A 254 -3.26 -12.44 -21.97
N ASP A 255 -3.97 -11.72 -22.84
CA ASP A 255 -4.78 -12.30 -23.92
C ASP A 255 -4.01 -12.39 -25.24
N ALA A 256 -2.90 -11.65 -25.38
CA ALA A 256 -2.06 -11.64 -26.57
C ALA A 256 -0.95 -12.71 -26.57
N VAL A 257 -0.83 -13.53 -25.53
CA VAL A 257 0.22 -14.54 -25.38
C VAL A 257 -0.36 -15.95 -25.26
N PRO A 258 0.23 -16.97 -25.91
CA PRO A 258 -0.24 -18.36 -25.86
C PRO A 258 0.23 -19.08 -24.58
N LEU A 259 0.26 -18.38 -23.46
CA LEU A 259 0.70 -18.95 -22.19
C LEU A 259 0.05 -18.26 -20.98
N LYS A 260 0.05 -18.96 -19.85
CA LYS A 260 -0.29 -18.41 -18.53
C LYS A 260 0.93 -18.52 -17.62
N LEU A 261 1.22 -17.43 -16.91
CA LEU A 261 2.36 -17.31 -15.98
C LEU A 261 1.86 -17.10 -14.55
N ARG A 262 2.44 -17.84 -13.60
CA ARG A 262 2.18 -17.66 -12.15
C ARG A 262 3.44 -17.94 -11.33
N PRO A 263 3.68 -17.16 -10.23
CA PRO A 263 3.05 -15.86 -10.01
C PRO A 263 3.51 -14.82 -11.03
N LEU A 264 2.83 -13.70 -11.16
CA LEU A 264 3.34 -12.55 -11.88
C LEU A 264 4.29 -11.78 -10.95
N ALA A 265 5.41 -11.27 -11.47
CA ALA A 265 6.25 -10.37 -10.70
C ALA A 265 5.60 -8.98 -10.56
N PHE A 266 4.78 -8.60 -11.54
CA PHE A 266 4.13 -7.30 -11.60
C PHE A 266 2.66 -7.44 -11.98
N ASP A 267 1.81 -6.62 -11.34
CA ASP A 267 0.38 -6.55 -11.62
C ASP A 267 0.00 -5.33 -12.46
N ALA A 268 0.85 -4.31 -12.50
CA ALA A 268 0.64 -3.05 -13.21
C ALA A 268 1.89 -2.59 -13.95
N SER A 269 1.72 -1.80 -15.03
CA SER A 269 2.83 -1.24 -15.81
C SER A 269 3.72 -0.34 -14.95
N SER A 270 3.15 0.46 -14.07
CA SER A 270 3.90 1.35 -13.18
C SER A 270 4.95 0.62 -12.32
N GLU A 271 4.76 -0.68 -12.05
CA GLU A 271 5.70 -1.47 -11.25
C GLU A 271 6.94 -1.85 -12.04
N TRP A 272 6.79 -2.35 -13.28
CA TRP A 272 7.98 -2.66 -14.09
C TRP A 272 8.66 -1.42 -14.68
N GLU A 273 7.90 -0.35 -14.95
CA GLU A 273 8.44 0.95 -15.33
C GLU A 273 9.35 1.48 -14.22
N PHE A 274 8.88 1.43 -12.96
CA PHE A 274 9.70 1.80 -11.80
C PHE A 274 11.03 1.03 -11.74
N VAL A 275 11.02 -0.29 -11.99
CA VAL A 275 12.26 -1.08 -11.96
C VAL A 275 13.19 -0.71 -13.09
N ARG A 276 12.68 -0.48 -14.30
CA ARG A 276 13.47 -0.04 -15.45
C ARG A 276 14.06 1.36 -15.25
N ASP A 277 13.26 2.28 -14.73
CA ASP A 277 13.71 3.65 -14.43
C ASP A 277 14.78 3.65 -13.33
N LEU A 278 14.59 2.81 -12.30
CA LEU A 278 15.60 2.64 -11.25
C LEU A 278 16.90 2.05 -11.80
N GLU A 279 16.83 1.06 -12.69
CA GLU A 279 18.00 0.47 -13.36
C GLU A 279 18.71 1.51 -14.23
N ALA A 280 17.95 2.28 -15.01
CA ALA A 280 18.49 3.36 -15.83
C ALA A 280 19.16 4.45 -14.98
N PHE A 281 18.50 4.86 -13.89
CA PHE A 281 19.06 5.83 -12.95
C PHE A 281 20.33 5.29 -12.30
N TYR A 282 20.32 4.05 -11.81
CA TYR A 282 21.48 3.42 -11.17
C TYR A 282 22.70 3.42 -12.09
N ASN A 283 22.52 3.23 -13.38
CA ASN A 283 23.59 3.19 -14.38
C ASN A 283 24.01 4.59 -14.89
N SER A 284 23.22 5.64 -14.64
CA SER A 284 23.53 7.02 -15.02
C SER A 284 24.61 7.65 -14.17
N ASP A 285 25.21 8.72 -14.65
CA ASP A 285 26.20 9.47 -13.87
C ASP A 285 25.57 10.18 -12.66
N GLU A 286 24.36 10.71 -12.83
CA GLU A 286 23.55 11.28 -11.76
C GLU A 286 23.27 10.25 -10.65
N GLY A 287 22.85 9.04 -11.05
CA GLY A 287 22.57 7.95 -10.11
C GLY A 287 23.84 7.50 -9.36
N LYS A 288 24.97 7.39 -10.04
CA LYS A 288 26.28 7.06 -9.42
C LYS A 288 26.70 8.12 -8.40
N GLU A 289 26.51 9.40 -8.72
CA GLU A 289 26.80 10.51 -7.80
C GLU A 289 25.85 10.49 -6.59
N ALA A 290 24.53 10.33 -6.82
CA ALA A 290 23.53 10.31 -5.77
C ALA A 290 23.70 9.11 -4.82
N ILE A 291 24.01 7.93 -5.33
CA ILE A 291 24.25 6.72 -4.54
C ILE A 291 25.61 6.82 -3.83
N GLY A 292 26.62 7.35 -4.49
CA GLY A 292 27.98 7.51 -3.96
C GLY A 292 28.60 6.15 -3.57
N PRO A 293 29.26 6.05 -2.40
CA PRO A 293 29.90 4.81 -1.97
C PRO A 293 28.96 3.75 -1.42
N ARG A 294 27.64 3.96 -1.51
CA ARG A 294 26.64 3.03 -0.98
C ARG A 294 26.25 1.98 -2.02
N SER A 295 25.90 0.81 -1.52
CA SER A 295 25.35 -0.27 -2.34
C SER A 295 23.84 -0.19 -2.35
N LEU A 296 23.21 -0.31 -3.55
CA LEU A 296 21.77 -0.35 -3.73
C LEU A 296 21.32 -1.79 -3.91
N TYR A 297 20.18 -2.14 -3.30
CA TYR A 297 19.51 -3.43 -3.49
C TYR A 297 18.00 -3.23 -3.57
N LEU A 298 17.32 -4.08 -4.35
CA LEU A 298 15.89 -4.03 -4.57
C LEU A 298 15.28 -5.42 -4.37
N LEU A 299 14.08 -5.48 -3.80
CA LEU A 299 13.28 -6.71 -3.72
C LEU A 299 11.81 -6.40 -4.02
N ARG A 300 11.22 -7.10 -4.97
CA ARG A 300 9.77 -7.15 -5.13
C ARG A 300 9.15 -7.82 -3.91
N ASN A 301 8.35 -7.08 -3.17
CA ASN A 301 7.68 -7.59 -1.97
C ASN A 301 6.48 -8.45 -2.37
N ALA A 302 6.21 -9.51 -1.61
CA ALA A 302 4.99 -10.28 -1.80
C ALA A 302 3.80 -9.58 -1.11
N ASP A 303 2.65 -9.61 -1.74
CA ASP A 303 1.42 -8.97 -1.28
C ASP A 303 0.62 -9.81 -0.26
N GLN A 304 1.13 -10.98 0.12
CA GLN A 304 0.48 -11.92 1.03
C GLN A 304 1.01 -11.83 2.45
N GLU A 305 0.10 -11.83 3.43
CA GLU A 305 0.41 -11.72 4.87
C GLU A 305 1.44 -12.76 5.36
N GLU A 306 1.49 -13.92 4.73
CA GLU A 306 2.42 -15.00 5.13
C GLU A 306 3.79 -14.93 4.46
N LYS A 307 3.93 -14.16 3.39
CA LYS A 307 5.12 -14.13 2.53
C LYS A 307 5.80 -12.77 2.48
N GLY A 308 5.03 -11.69 2.44
CA GLY A 308 5.53 -10.33 2.28
C GLY A 308 5.59 -9.54 3.58
N LEU A 309 6.32 -8.42 3.54
CA LEU A 309 6.30 -7.43 4.60
C LEU A 309 5.09 -6.52 4.42
N GLY A 310 4.13 -6.62 5.32
CA GLY A 310 2.95 -5.76 5.37
C GLY A 310 2.93 -4.90 6.62
N PHE A 311 2.32 -3.72 6.50
CA PHE A 311 2.15 -2.78 7.60
C PHE A 311 0.68 -2.69 7.99
N ALA A 312 0.34 -3.21 9.14
CA ALA A 312 -0.96 -3.00 9.75
C ALA A 312 -1.23 -1.51 9.98
N LEU A 313 -0.17 -0.72 10.20
CA LEU A 313 -0.17 0.73 10.40
C LEU A 313 -0.86 1.48 9.24
N ALA A 314 -0.64 1.08 8.00
CA ALA A 314 -1.28 1.66 6.83
C ALA A 314 -2.51 0.86 6.34
N GLY A 315 -3.21 0.19 7.26
CA GLY A 315 -4.42 -0.56 6.94
C GLY A 315 -4.19 -1.89 6.23
N ASN A 316 -3.19 -2.67 6.65
CA ASN A 316 -2.67 -3.88 6.01
C ASN A 316 -2.08 -3.59 4.62
N PHE A 317 -1.32 -2.52 4.53
CA PHE A 317 -0.63 -2.16 3.32
C PHE A 317 0.66 -3.00 3.14
N TYR A 318 0.84 -3.52 1.95
CA TYR A 318 2.05 -4.19 1.51
C TYR A 318 2.69 -3.30 0.44
N PRO A 319 3.87 -2.68 0.71
CA PRO A 319 4.57 -1.92 -0.32
C PRO A 319 5.02 -2.87 -1.43
N ASP A 320 4.97 -2.42 -2.67
CA ASP A 320 5.34 -3.26 -3.82
C ASP A 320 6.81 -3.61 -3.82
N PHE A 321 7.66 -2.69 -3.32
CA PHE A 321 9.11 -2.90 -3.29
C PHE A 321 9.74 -2.52 -1.96
N LEU A 322 10.81 -3.25 -1.63
CA LEU A 322 11.78 -2.94 -0.60
C LEU A 322 13.08 -2.51 -1.28
N LEU A 323 13.54 -1.29 -0.99
CA LEU A 323 14.77 -0.71 -1.54
C LEU A 323 15.75 -0.44 -0.41
N TRP A 324 16.95 -0.97 -0.51
CA TRP A 324 18.02 -0.71 0.43
C TRP A 324 19.09 0.18 -0.18
N LEU A 325 19.60 1.12 0.64
CA LEU A 325 20.91 1.70 0.48
C LEU A 325 21.76 1.26 1.68
N VAL A 326 22.94 0.74 1.40
CA VAL A 326 23.84 0.20 2.42
C VAL A 326 25.16 0.94 2.33
N ASP A 327 25.58 1.54 3.43
CA ASP A 327 26.93 2.05 3.60
C ASP A 327 27.81 0.92 4.17
N ASP A 328 28.58 0.30 3.30
CA ASP A 328 29.41 -0.84 3.67
C ASP A 328 30.50 -0.47 4.69
N ALA A 329 30.96 0.80 4.69
CA ALA A 329 31.99 1.26 5.62
C ALA A 329 31.46 1.41 7.05
N SER A 330 30.30 2.04 7.22
CA SER A 330 29.65 2.22 8.54
C SER A 330 28.75 1.07 8.91
N GLY A 331 28.25 0.29 7.92
CA GLY A 331 27.22 -0.72 8.06
C GLY A 331 25.84 -0.15 8.36
N LYS A 332 25.63 1.16 8.14
CA LYS A 332 24.34 1.81 8.21
C LYS A 332 23.49 1.39 7.02
N GLN A 333 22.21 1.13 7.25
CA GLN A 333 21.28 0.75 6.21
C GLN A 333 20.05 1.66 6.23
N TRP A 334 19.60 2.05 5.04
CA TRP A 334 18.35 2.71 4.80
C TRP A 334 17.44 1.71 4.09
N LEU A 335 16.31 1.39 4.69
CA LEU A 335 15.26 0.56 4.09
C LEU A 335 14.10 1.47 3.70
N THR A 336 13.82 1.52 2.42
CA THR A 336 12.78 2.34 1.83
C THR A 336 11.67 1.47 1.27
N PHE A 337 10.44 1.73 1.68
CA PHE A 337 9.23 1.10 1.17
C PHE A 337 8.72 1.90 -0.01
N VAL A 338 8.60 1.28 -1.18
CA VAL A 338 8.19 1.96 -2.41
C VAL A 338 6.91 1.33 -2.95
N ASP A 339 5.93 2.18 -3.29
CA ASP A 339 4.66 1.79 -3.92
C ASP A 339 4.49 2.63 -5.21
N PRO A 340 4.79 2.07 -6.40
CA PRO A 340 4.59 2.75 -7.67
C PRO A 340 3.10 2.75 -8.03
N LYS A 341 2.42 3.87 -7.84
CA LYS A 341 0.98 3.98 -8.10
C LYS A 341 0.55 5.31 -8.66
N GLY A 342 -0.46 5.27 -9.56
CA GLY A 342 -1.17 6.47 -9.96
C GLY A 342 -1.95 7.09 -8.78
N LEU A 343 -1.71 8.37 -8.49
CA LEU A 343 -2.35 9.09 -7.39
C LEU A 343 -3.70 9.74 -7.76
N ARG A 344 -4.11 9.68 -9.04
CA ARG A 344 -5.36 10.33 -9.53
C ARG A 344 -6.61 10.02 -8.70
N ASN A 345 -6.69 8.81 -8.16
CA ASN A 345 -7.87 8.31 -7.45
C ASN A 345 -7.64 8.14 -5.95
N LEU A 346 -6.49 8.55 -5.41
CA LEU A 346 -6.24 8.50 -3.99
C LEU A 346 -6.80 9.74 -3.31
N ASP A 347 -7.67 9.51 -2.34
CA ASP A 347 -8.12 10.53 -1.40
C ASP A 347 -6.93 10.97 -0.52
N LEU A 348 -6.77 12.28 -0.31
CA LEU A 348 -5.72 12.86 0.55
C LEU A 348 -5.69 12.31 1.98
N SER A 349 -6.82 11.81 2.46
CA SER A 349 -6.92 11.15 3.77
C SER A 349 -6.59 9.65 3.72
N HIS A 350 -6.19 9.12 2.54
CA HIS A 350 -5.90 7.70 2.41
C HIS A 350 -4.71 7.32 3.30
N PRO A 351 -4.81 6.25 4.13
CA PRO A 351 -3.77 5.86 5.09
C PRO A 351 -2.37 5.69 4.47
N LYS A 352 -2.29 5.27 3.21
CA LYS A 352 -1.01 5.14 2.48
C LYS A 352 -0.21 6.44 2.43
N LEU A 353 -0.88 7.58 2.29
CA LEU A 353 -0.22 8.88 2.25
C LEU A 353 0.44 9.25 3.59
N GLY A 354 -0.04 8.67 4.69
CA GLY A 354 0.55 8.82 6.03
C GLY A 354 1.72 7.89 6.33
N LEU A 355 1.98 6.88 5.49
CA LEU A 355 2.96 5.82 5.75
C LEU A 355 4.36 6.38 6.07
N HIS A 356 4.78 7.44 5.38
CA HIS A 356 6.08 8.09 5.62
C HIS A 356 6.27 8.59 7.06
N ARG A 357 5.20 8.98 7.76
CA ARG A 357 5.24 9.40 9.17
C ARG A 357 5.21 8.19 10.10
N GLU A 358 4.44 7.19 9.75
CA GLU A 358 4.26 5.97 10.55
C GLU A 358 5.53 5.15 10.62
N VAL A 359 6.25 5.00 9.50
CA VAL A 359 7.54 4.31 9.49
C VAL A 359 8.59 5.04 10.35
N LYS A 360 8.52 6.37 10.47
CA LYS A 360 9.40 7.11 11.38
C LYS A 360 9.08 6.87 12.86
N THR A 361 7.83 6.71 13.19
CA THR A 361 7.43 6.31 14.55
C THR A 361 7.93 4.90 14.89
N LEU A 362 7.84 3.98 13.92
CA LEU A 362 8.38 2.63 14.06
C LEU A 362 9.91 2.64 14.18
N GLU A 363 10.61 3.44 13.35
CA GLU A 363 12.06 3.64 13.44
C GLU A 363 12.49 4.07 14.85
N ALA A 364 11.80 5.07 15.42
CA ALA A 364 12.08 5.53 16.78
C ALA A 364 11.86 4.43 17.83
N THR A 365 10.81 3.63 17.67
CA THR A 365 10.51 2.49 18.58
C THR A 365 11.60 1.42 18.50
N LEU A 366 12.05 1.07 17.29
CA LEU A 366 13.13 0.10 17.08
C LEU A 366 14.47 0.62 17.60
N ALA A 367 14.76 1.90 17.37
CA ALA A 367 15.98 2.53 17.86
C ALA A 367 16.05 2.54 19.40
N ALA A 368 14.90 2.78 20.07
CA ALA A 368 14.80 2.73 21.54
C ALA A 368 14.99 1.32 22.11
N ALA A 369 14.66 0.28 21.32
CA ALA A 369 14.82 -1.12 21.69
C ALA A 369 16.18 -1.72 21.27
N ALA A 370 16.99 -0.98 20.51
CA ALA A 370 18.28 -1.46 19.96
C ALA A 370 19.30 -1.73 21.07
N LYS A 371 20.09 -2.77 20.86
CA LYS A 371 21.21 -3.11 21.78
C LYS A 371 22.38 -2.14 21.61
N PRO A 372 23.17 -1.90 22.68
CA PRO A 372 24.39 -1.09 22.56
C PRO A 372 25.32 -1.61 21.47
N GLY A 373 25.73 -0.74 20.55
CA GLY A 373 26.60 -1.09 19.41
C GLY A 373 25.85 -1.61 18.17
N GLU A 374 24.55 -1.79 18.25
CA GLU A 374 23.74 -2.15 17.09
C GLU A 374 23.61 -0.96 16.12
N LYS A 375 23.92 -1.20 14.85
CA LYS A 375 23.87 -0.16 13.82
C LYS A 375 22.42 0.16 13.46
N PRO A 376 22.05 1.46 13.39
CA PRO A 376 20.66 1.85 13.14
C PRO A 376 20.20 1.45 11.76
N LEU A 377 18.93 1.04 11.69
CA LEU A 377 18.16 0.90 10.46
C LEU A 377 17.30 2.15 10.29
N VAL A 378 17.54 2.90 9.20
CA VAL A 378 16.72 4.07 8.86
C VAL A 378 15.58 3.63 7.96
N LEU A 379 14.35 4.00 8.30
CA LEU A 379 13.16 3.62 7.56
C LEU A 379 12.62 4.81 6.76
N ASN A 380 12.28 4.59 5.49
CA ASN A 380 11.60 5.56 4.63
C ASN A 380 10.42 4.89 3.91
N ALA A 381 9.49 5.71 3.43
CA ALA A 381 8.40 5.24 2.58
C ALA A 381 8.07 6.31 1.53
N PHE A 382 7.91 5.87 0.28
CA PHE A 382 7.54 6.73 -0.83
C PHE A 382 6.46 6.07 -1.68
N ILE A 383 5.51 6.90 -2.13
CA ILE A 383 4.64 6.56 -3.24
C ILE A 383 5.25 7.25 -4.48
N VAL A 384 5.62 6.46 -5.46
CA VAL A 384 6.15 6.95 -6.74
C VAL A 384 5.00 6.97 -7.74
N SER A 385 4.60 8.17 -8.18
CA SER A 385 3.46 8.29 -9.09
C SER A 385 3.88 8.79 -10.46
N PRO A 386 3.45 8.10 -11.53
CA PRO A 386 3.58 8.61 -12.89
C PRO A 386 2.59 9.76 -13.18
N THR A 387 1.66 10.04 -12.24
CA THR A 387 0.68 11.12 -12.41
C THR A 387 1.38 12.47 -12.28
N PRO A 388 1.34 13.34 -13.29
CA PRO A 388 1.87 14.69 -13.19
C PRO A 388 1.25 15.46 -12.02
N PHE A 389 2.04 16.29 -11.34
CA PHE A 389 1.58 17.08 -10.20
C PHE A 389 0.32 17.91 -10.53
N ALA A 390 0.25 18.48 -11.75
CA ALA A 390 -0.89 19.23 -12.25
C ALA A 390 -2.19 18.41 -12.34
N ASP A 391 -2.08 17.09 -12.44
CA ASP A 391 -3.23 16.16 -12.53
C ASP A 391 -3.66 15.62 -11.17
N LEU A 392 -2.96 15.99 -10.09
CA LEU A 392 -3.33 15.62 -8.73
C LEU A 392 -4.50 16.50 -8.28
N LEU A 393 -5.71 16.00 -8.42
CA LEU A 393 -6.97 16.70 -8.12
C LEU A 393 -7.13 17.18 -6.67
N ASN A 394 -6.19 16.85 -5.79
CA ASN A 394 -6.31 17.03 -4.35
C ASN A 394 -5.06 17.65 -3.70
N VAL A 395 -4.19 18.27 -4.46
CA VAL A 395 -3.17 19.15 -3.88
C VAL A 395 -3.87 20.47 -3.52
N GLY A 396 -4.61 20.39 -2.43
CA GLY A 396 -5.15 21.59 -1.80
C GLY A 396 -4.06 22.24 -0.97
N ASP A 397 -4.15 23.54 -0.87
CA ASP A 397 -3.32 24.54 -0.18
C ASP A 397 -2.63 24.09 1.10
#